data_23d74194198cafa01a5f2262fec4bbe7
#
_entry.id   23d74194198cafa01a5f2262fec4bbe7
#
_cell.length_a   1.000
_cell.length_b   1.000
_cell.length_c   1.000
_cell.angle_alpha   90.00
_cell.angle_beta   90.00
_cell.angle_gamma   90.00
#
_symmetry.space_group_name_H-M   'P 1'
#
loop_
_entity.id
_entity.type
_entity.pdbx_description
1 polymer ?
#
loop_
_entity_poly.entity_id
_entity_poly.type
_entity_poly.pdbx_seq_one_letter_code
_entity_poly.pdbx_strand_id
1 'polypeptide(L)'
;MSVYDIDINTYEQDFTITEGNKEKNGEVHTSFEIINEMLDLIPNKCFKDPTLKWLDPCAGRGYFGIILYKRLFEGLKNFYPDDKQRHNHIITNMIYMTEINSTFIPLLKQLFGEKSNIF
;
A
#
# COMPACT_ATOMS: atom_id res chain seq x y z
N MET A 1 -9.87 5.04 8.82
CA MET A 1 -8.48 5.53 9.02
C MET A 1 -7.78 5.59 7.67
N SER A 2 -7.15 6.69 7.37
CA SER A 2 -6.39 6.85 6.13
C SER A 2 -4.97 6.31 6.28
N VAL A 3 -4.39 5.82 5.17
CA VAL A 3 -2.99 5.39 5.13
C VAL A 3 -2.05 6.49 5.62
N TYR A 4 -2.39 7.76 5.37
CA TYR A 4 -1.63 8.90 5.87
C TYR A 4 -1.48 8.87 7.39
N ASP A 5 -2.54 8.46 8.11
CA ASP A 5 -2.58 8.48 9.57
C ASP A 5 -1.96 7.25 10.23
N ILE A 6 -1.62 6.22 9.46
CA ILE A 6 -1.10 4.98 10.01
C ILE A 6 0.32 5.17 10.51
N ASP A 7 0.56 4.75 11.78
CA ASP A 7 1.89 4.56 12.33
C ASP A 7 2.21 3.07 12.22
N ILE A 8 3.17 2.71 11.36
CA ILE A 8 3.50 1.30 11.11
C ILE A 8 4.10 0.60 12.33
N ASN A 9 4.61 1.33 13.30
CA ASN A 9 5.16 0.75 14.53
C ASN A 9 4.06 0.27 15.49
N THR A 10 2.86 0.83 15.36
CA THR A 10 1.73 0.51 16.25
C THR A 10 0.56 -0.13 15.50
N TYR A 11 0.58 -0.11 14.16
CA TYR A 11 -0.51 -0.69 13.37
C TYR A 11 -0.54 -2.19 13.53
N GLU A 12 -1.68 -2.70 13.99
CA GLU A 12 -1.87 -4.12 14.21
C GLU A 12 -2.26 -4.82 12.91
N GLN A 13 -1.37 -5.71 12.44
CA GLN A 13 -1.65 -6.52 11.28
C GLN A 13 -2.55 -7.71 11.66
N ASP A 14 -3.59 -7.93 10.86
CA ASP A 14 -4.49 -9.05 11.02
C ASP A 14 -4.13 -10.14 10.02
N PHE A 15 -3.60 -11.25 10.51
CA PHE A 15 -3.24 -12.40 9.70
C PHE A 15 -4.31 -13.49 9.71
N THR A 16 -5.50 -13.21 10.27
CA THR A 16 -6.60 -14.15 10.29
C THR A 16 -7.07 -14.43 8.87
N ILE A 17 -7.04 -15.69 8.49
CA ILE A 17 -7.48 -16.15 7.18
C ILE A 17 -8.60 -17.13 7.39
N THR A 18 -9.77 -16.89 6.76
CA THR A 18 -10.83 -17.88 6.79
C THR A 18 -10.46 -19.06 5.90
N GLU A 19 -10.78 -20.26 6.32
CA GLU A 19 -10.45 -21.48 5.58
C GLU A 19 -10.93 -21.43 4.13
N GLY A 20 -12.17 -21.03 3.92
CA GLY A 20 -12.72 -20.91 2.57
C GLY A 20 -11.98 -19.90 1.70
N ASN A 21 -11.57 -18.78 2.25
CA ASN A 21 -10.82 -17.75 1.51
C ASN A 21 -9.43 -18.25 1.15
N LYS A 22 -8.75 -18.93 2.08
CA LYS A 22 -7.43 -19.49 1.82
C LYS A 22 -7.45 -20.49 0.67
N GLU A 23 -8.39 -21.40 0.68
CA GLU A 23 -8.53 -22.43 -0.34
C GLU A 23 -8.94 -21.82 -1.68
N LYS A 24 -9.90 -20.90 -1.65
CA LYS A 24 -10.50 -20.32 -2.85
C LYS A 24 -9.63 -19.29 -3.53
N ASN A 25 -8.96 -18.42 -2.76
CA ASN A 25 -8.24 -17.26 -3.27
C ASN A 25 -6.74 -17.32 -3.03
N GLY A 26 -6.22 -18.34 -2.36
CA GLY A 26 -4.80 -18.45 -2.05
C GLY A 26 -4.28 -17.28 -1.21
N GLU A 27 -5.08 -16.79 -0.26
CA GLU A 27 -4.72 -15.63 0.54
C GLU A 27 -3.52 -15.90 1.43
N VAL A 28 -2.50 -15.06 1.29
CA VAL A 28 -1.32 -15.04 2.16
C VAL A 28 -1.04 -13.59 2.50
N HIS A 29 -0.90 -13.31 3.79
CA HIS A 29 -0.58 -11.97 4.26
C HIS A 29 0.87 -11.91 4.74
N THR A 30 1.58 -10.87 4.33
CA THR A 30 3.00 -10.70 4.58
C THR A 30 3.21 -9.66 5.68
N SER A 31 4.11 -9.93 6.64
CA SER A 31 4.41 -8.98 7.70
C SER A 31 5.09 -7.73 7.17
N PHE A 32 4.94 -6.62 7.89
CA PHE A 32 5.63 -5.38 7.55
C PHE A 32 7.15 -5.55 7.51
N GLU A 33 7.69 -6.36 8.40
CA GLU A 33 9.13 -6.64 8.43
C GLU A 33 9.60 -7.26 7.12
N ILE A 34 8.90 -8.28 6.63
CA ILE A 34 9.24 -8.95 5.38
C ILE A 34 9.03 -8.02 4.19
N ILE A 35 7.94 -7.25 4.19
CA ILE A 35 7.68 -6.26 3.14
C ILE A 35 8.83 -5.26 3.05
N ASN A 36 9.30 -4.76 4.19
CA ASN A 36 10.44 -3.84 4.21
C ASN A 36 11.70 -4.48 3.64
N GLU A 37 11.97 -5.73 3.98
CA GLU A 37 13.11 -6.46 3.41
C GLU A 37 12.99 -6.59 1.89
N MET A 38 11.79 -6.88 1.39
CA MET A 38 11.55 -6.99 -0.05
C MET A 38 11.75 -5.65 -0.75
N LEU A 39 11.23 -4.57 -0.20
CA LEU A 39 11.37 -3.24 -0.77
C LEU A 39 12.82 -2.72 -0.69
N ASP A 40 13.61 -3.20 0.27
CA ASP A 40 15.03 -2.87 0.36
C ASP A 40 15.84 -3.39 -0.84
N LEU A 41 15.31 -4.36 -1.58
CA LEU A 41 15.93 -4.87 -2.81
C LEU A 41 15.78 -3.90 -3.98
N ILE A 42 14.87 -2.94 -3.87
CA ILE A 42 14.64 -1.94 -4.92
C ILE A 42 15.56 -0.75 -4.69
N PRO A 43 16.22 -0.22 -5.72
CA PRO A 43 17.10 0.95 -5.56
C PRO A 43 16.36 2.11 -4.89
N ASN A 44 16.99 2.74 -3.91
CA ASN A 44 16.38 3.81 -3.12
C ASN A 44 15.90 4.98 -4.00
N LYS A 45 16.57 5.25 -5.11
CA LYS A 45 16.21 6.31 -6.05
C LYS A 45 14.77 6.13 -6.59
N CYS A 46 14.29 4.89 -6.66
CA CYS A 46 12.94 4.62 -7.17
C CYS A 46 11.85 5.21 -6.26
N PHE A 47 12.10 5.28 -4.95
CA PHE A 47 11.14 5.86 -4.02
C PHE A 47 11.16 7.39 -4.03
N LYS A 48 12.10 7.99 -4.77
CA LYS A 48 12.25 9.44 -4.89
C LYS A 48 11.83 9.95 -6.27
N ASP A 49 11.36 9.06 -7.14
CA ASP A 49 10.97 9.40 -8.50
C ASP A 49 9.44 9.50 -8.60
N PRO A 50 8.89 10.72 -8.77
CA PRO A 50 7.44 10.91 -8.78
C PRO A 50 6.77 10.41 -10.06
N THR A 51 7.52 10.01 -11.07
CA THR A 51 6.97 9.55 -12.35
C THR A 51 6.75 8.04 -12.40
N LEU A 52 7.28 7.29 -11.46
CA LEU A 52 7.13 5.83 -11.44
C LEU A 52 5.74 5.41 -10.98
N LYS A 53 5.27 4.33 -11.59
CA LYS A 53 4.00 3.71 -11.21
C LYS A 53 4.28 2.34 -10.60
N TRP A 54 3.56 2.04 -9.54
CA TRP A 54 3.74 0.82 -8.75
C TRP A 54 2.45 0.01 -8.75
N LEU A 55 2.56 -1.28 -9.00
CA LEU A 55 1.41 -2.18 -8.99
C LEU A 55 1.58 -3.26 -7.94
N ASP A 56 0.60 -3.39 -7.06
CA ASP A 56 0.45 -4.56 -6.20
C ASP A 56 -0.68 -5.42 -6.79
N PRO A 57 -0.34 -6.56 -7.42
CA PRO A 57 -1.35 -7.39 -8.09
C PRO A 57 -2.20 -8.23 -7.15
N CYS A 58 -1.83 -8.32 -5.88
CA CYS A 58 -2.55 -9.11 -4.87
C CYS A 58 -2.60 -8.33 -3.57
N ALA A 59 -3.37 -7.24 -3.56
CA ALA A 59 -3.29 -6.24 -2.49
C ALA A 59 -3.76 -6.74 -1.12
N GLY A 60 -4.72 -7.65 -1.06
CA GLY A 60 -5.23 -8.18 0.20
C GLY A 60 -5.68 -7.10 1.15
N ARG A 61 -5.11 -7.07 2.34
CA ARG A 61 -5.40 -6.06 3.36
C ARG A 61 -4.63 -4.76 3.18
N GLY A 62 -3.85 -4.64 2.11
CA GLY A 62 -3.12 -3.42 1.77
C GLY A 62 -1.78 -3.26 2.46
N TYR A 63 -1.23 -4.31 3.05
CA TYR A 63 0.02 -4.19 3.82
C TYR A 63 1.21 -3.73 2.97
N PHE A 64 1.38 -4.27 1.76
CA PHE A 64 2.39 -3.78 0.83
C PHE A 64 2.17 -2.31 0.48
N GLY A 65 0.93 -1.96 0.16
CA GLY A 65 0.57 -0.58 -0.19
C GLY A 65 0.84 0.40 0.94
N ILE A 66 0.61 0.00 2.18
CA ILE A 66 0.87 0.84 3.36
C ILE A 66 2.37 1.16 3.45
N ILE A 67 3.23 0.13 3.39
CA ILE A 67 4.68 0.33 3.49
C ILE A 67 5.20 1.11 2.29
N LEU A 68 4.77 0.75 1.09
CA LEU A 68 5.14 1.46 -0.13
C LEU A 68 4.75 2.95 -0.05
N TYR A 69 3.53 3.23 0.39
CA TYR A 69 3.07 4.61 0.58
C TYR A 69 3.99 5.39 1.52
N LYS A 70 4.35 4.80 2.66
CA LYS A 70 5.21 5.47 3.63
C LYS A 70 6.59 5.78 3.05
N ARG A 71 7.17 4.86 2.28
CA ARG A 71 8.46 5.09 1.62
C ARG A 71 8.37 6.18 0.55
N LEU A 72 7.30 6.19 -0.25
CA LEU A 72 7.09 7.22 -1.25
C LEU A 72 6.82 8.58 -0.60
N PHE A 73 6.03 8.60 0.45
CA PHE A 73 5.71 9.83 1.17
C PHE A 73 6.98 10.49 1.71
N GLU A 74 7.88 9.70 2.27
CA GLU A 74 9.18 10.20 2.74
C GLU A 74 10.09 10.59 1.58
N GLY A 75 10.15 9.75 0.55
CA GLY A 75 11.08 9.96 -0.56
C GLY A 75 10.76 11.14 -1.47
N LEU A 76 9.51 11.57 -1.52
CA LEU A 76 9.06 12.62 -2.44
C LEU A 76 8.97 14.00 -1.82
N LYS A 77 9.49 14.20 -0.62
CA LYS A 77 9.43 15.49 0.09
C LYS A 77 9.99 16.66 -0.71
N ASN A 78 11.04 16.43 -1.48
CA ASN A 78 11.67 17.49 -2.25
C ASN A 78 10.84 17.90 -3.47
N PHE A 79 10.09 16.97 -4.07
CA PHE A 79 9.22 17.28 -5.22
C PHE A 79 7.89 17.88 -4.78
N TYR A 80 7.34 17.38 -3.68
CA TYR A 80 6.05 17.82 -3.15
C TYR A 80 6.21 18.13 -1.65
N PRO A 81 6.68 19.34 -1.32
CA PRO A 81 6.86 19.71 0.10
C PRO A 81 5.55 19.75 0.89
N ASP A 82 4.43 20.07 0.22
CA ASP A 82 3.12 20.07 0.86
C ASP A 82 2.61 18.65 1.05
N ASP A 83 2.26 18.29 2.28
CA ASP A 83 1.83 16.93 2.63
C ASP A 83 0.59 16.50 1.84
N LYS A 84 -0.38 17.40 1.68
CA LYS A 84 -1.63 17.08 1.00
C LYS A 84 -1.41 16.83 -0.49
N GLN A 85 -0.60 17.65 -1.14
CA GLN A 85 -0.26 17.45 -2.55
C GLN A 85 0.52 16.16 -2.76
N ARG A 86 1.47 15.89 -1.88
CA ARG A 86 2.26 14.66 -1.93
C ARG A 86 1.40 13.43 -1.76
N HIS A 87 0.51 13.44 -0.76
CA HIS A 87 -0.45 12.36 -0.54
C HIS A 87 -1.30 12.12 -1.79
N ASN A 88 -1.91 13.17 -2.33
CA ASN A 88 -2.77 13.05 -3.50
C ASN A 88 -2.04 12.49 -4.71
N HIS A 89 -0.82 12.96 -4.96
CA HIS A 89 -0.02 12.47 -6.09
C HIS A 89 0.26 10.96 -5.97
N ILE A 90 0.68 10.52 -4.79
CA ILE A 90 0.98 9.10 -4.56
C ILE A 90 -0.27 8.24 -4.77
N ILE A 91 -1.38 8.63 -4.18
CA ILE A 91 -2.62 7.84 -4.22
C ILE A 91 -3.21 7.78 -5.63
N THR A 92 -3.19 8.88 -6.36
CA THR A 92 -3.89 8.95 -7.66
C THR A 92 -3.00 8.61 -8.85
N ASN A 93 -1.67 8.77 -8.73
CA ASN A 93 -0.78 8.63 -9.88
C ASN A 93 0.33 7.61 -9.72
N MET A 94 0.55 7.05 -8.55
CA MET A 94 1.69 6.18 -8.34
C MET A 94 1.34 4.77 -7.87
N ILE A 95 0.37 4.60 -7.00
CA ILE A 95 0.03 3.29 -6.44
C ILE A 95 -1.23 2.73 -7.13
N TYR A 96 -1.10 1.52 -7.64
CA TYR A 96 -2.16 0.76 -8.29
C TYR A 96 -2.25 -0.60 -7.62
N MET A 97 -3.46 -1.04 -7.31
CA MET A 97 -3.71 -2.30 -6.61
C MET A 97 -4.80 -3.10 -7.30
N THR A 98 -4.63 -4.42 -7.34
CA THR A 98 -5.70 -5.32 -7.76
C THR A 98 -6.00 -6.31 -6.64
N GLU A 99 -7.26 -6.70 -6.50
CA GLU A 99 -7.69 -7.64 -5.50
C GLU A 99 -8.94 -8.40 -5.99
N ILE A 100 -8.87 -9.73 -6.00
CA ILE A 100 -9.99 -10.58 -6.44
C ILE A 100 -11.01 -10.85 -5.34
N ASN A 101 -10.61 -10.71 -4.07
CA ASN A 101 -11.53 -10.91 -2.94
C ASN A 101 -12.29 -9.62 -2.68
N SER A 102 -13.57 -9.60 -3.05
CA SER A 102 -14.41 -8.40 -2.91
C SER A 102 -14.57 -7.92 -1.47
N THR A 103 -14.31 -8.79 -0.48
CA THR A 103 -14.35 -8.39 0.94
C THR A 103 -13.30 -7.34 1.27
N PHE A 104 -12.15 -7.37 0.60
CA PHE A 104 -11.04 -6.44 0.88
C PHE A 104 -11.15 -5.11 0.13
N ILE A 105 -11.95 -5.04 -0.93
CA ILE A 105 -12.05 -3.80 -1.73
C ILE A 105 -12.52 -2.61 -0.88
N PRO A 106 -13.59 -2.71 -0.06
CA PRO A 106 -13.98 -1.59 0.80
C PRO A 106 -12.89 -1.18 1.80
N LEU A 107 -12.17 -2.16 2.35
CA LEU A 107 -11.07 -1.88 3.27
C LEU A 107 -9.96 -1.09 2.59
N LEU A 108 -9.58 -1.50 1.38
CA LEU A 108 -8.55 -0.81 0.60
C LEU A 108 -8.98 0.61 0.25
N LYS A 109 -10.23 0.81 -0.12
CA LYS A 109 -10.77 2.14 -0.41
C LYS A 109 -10.83 3.02 0.83
N GLN A 110 -11.10 2.44 1.98
CA GLN A 110 -11.07 3.18 3.25
C GLN A 110 -9.64 3.65 3.57
N LEU A 111 -8.66 2.78 3.37
CA LEU A 111 -7.25 3.09 3.66
C LEU A 111 -6.67 4.10 2.68
N PHE A 112 -6.87 3.87 1.38
CA PHE A 112 -6.20 4.64 0.32
C PHE A 112 -7.07 5.71 -0.31
N GLY A 113 -8.36 5.76 0.03
CA GLY A 113 -9.29 6.77 -0.45
C GLY A 113 -10.09 6.31 -1.67
N GLU A 114 -11.23 6.95 -1.89
CA GLU A 114 -12.13 6.62 -3.01
C GLU A 114 -11.51 6.91 -4.38
N LYS A 115 -10.54 7.82 -4.43
CA LYS A 115 -9.84 8.18 -5.68
C LYS A 115 -8.65 7.28 -5.98
N SER A 116 -8.36 6.32 -5.12
CA SER A 116 -7.25 5.40 -5.31
C SER A 116 -7.52 4.41 -6.45
N ASN A 117 -6.43 3.88 -7.02
CA ASN A 117 -6.50 2.98 -8.18
C ASN A 117 -6.59 1.53 -7.71
N ILE A 118 -7.80 1.11 -7.39
CA ILE A 118 -8.08 -0.24 -6.89
C ILE A 118 -9.02 -0.93 -7.89
N PHE A 119 -8.61 -2.10 -8.36
CA PHE A 119 -9.33 -2.86 -9.38
C PHE A 119 -9.68 -4.27 -8.93
#